data_baa3687556e7649848541d115d95b905
#
_entry.id   baa3687556e7649848541d115d95b905
#
_cell.length_a   1.000
_cell.length_b   1.000
_cell.length_c   1.000
_cell.angle_alpha   90.00
_cell.angle_beta   90.00
_cell.angle_gamma   90.00
#
_symmetry.space_group_name_H-M   'P 1'
#
loop_
_entity.id
_entity.type
_entity.pdbx_description
1 polymer ?
#
loop_
_entity_poly.entity_id
_entity_poly.type
_entity_poly.pdbx_seq_one_letter_code
_entity_poly.pdbx_strand_id
1 'polypeptide(L)'
;MKKLISHDVNDLMMFATQKDCKSLKEMILANPDAPLLIFVGDEANSGEYQYESCDSGYADIKEITLYEDQWIDCDDYREQLEYDLADEEEYSSLSDEEFEKKIDEIVEETAFIRAIVIYVG
;
A
#
# COMPACT_ATOMS: atom_id res chain seq x y z
N MET A 1 -36.05 -8.54 -13.26
CA MET A 1 -35.06 -7.48 -13.32
C MET A 1 -34.97 -6.62 -12.05
N LYS A 2 -36.05 -6.08 -11.66
CA LYS A 2 -36.11 -5.22 -10.48
C LYS A 2 -35.74 -5.94 -9.19
N LYS A 3 -36.16 -7.16 -9.06
CA LYS A 3 -35.83 -7.96 -7.90
C LYS A 3 -34.36 -8.30 -7.84
N LEU A 4 -33.82 -8.54 -9.01
CA LEU A 4 -32.41 -8.80 -9.17
C LEU A 4 -31.60 -7.64 -8.63
N ILE A 5 -32.01 -6.43 -8.95
CA ILE A 5 -31.33 -5.24 -8.49
C ILE A 5 -31.28 -5.16 -6.96
N SER A 6 -32.41 -5.37 -6.32
CA SER A 6 -32.51 -5.28 -4.87
C SER A 6 -31.67 -6.33 -4.18
N HIS A 7 -31.65 -7.53 -4.72
CA HIS A 7 -30.88 -8.62 -4.18
C HIS A 7 -29.39 -8.42 -4.42
N ASP A 8 -29.03 -7.99 -5.62
CA ASP A 8 -27.65 -7.81 -6.01
C ASP A 8 -26.94 -6.72 -5.25
N VAL A 9 -27.66 -5.72 -4.78
CA VAL A 9 -27.05 -4.68 -3.94
C VAL A 9 -26.46 -5.30 -2.68
N ASN A 10 -27.16 -6.22 -2.05
CA ASN A 10 -26.67 -6.89 -0.87
C ASN A 10 -25.46 -7.78 -1.20
N ASP A 11 -25.52 -8.47 -2.32
CA ASP A 11 -24.42 -9.34 -2.74
C ASP A 11 -23.18 -8.52 -3.09
N LEU A 12 -23.34 -7.39 -3.73
CA LEU A 12 -22.24 -6.50 -4.08
C LEU A 12 -21.54 -5.95 -2.83
N MET A 13 -22.28 -5.75 -1.76
CA MET A 13 -21.70 -5.28 -0.51
C MET A 13 -20.83 -6.31 0.19
N MET A 14 -20.86 -7.55 -0.25
CA MET A 14 -19.95 -8.58 0.24
C MET A 14 -18.57 -8.41 -0.38
N PHE A 15 -18.46 -7.81 -1.56
CA PHE A 15 -17.18 -7.61 -2.22
C PHE A 15 -16.49 -6.31 -1.81
N ALA A 16 -17.28 -5.30 -1.48
CA ALA A 16 -16.72 -4.04 -0.99
C ALA A 16 -17.68 -3.52 0.08
N THR A 17 -17.28 -3.57 1.32
CA THR A 17 -18.18 -3.16 2.39
C THR A 17 -18.50 -1.67 2.28
N GLN A 18 -19.71 -1.30 2.68
CA GLN A 18 -20.10 0.10 2.74
C GLN A 18 -19.14 0.92 3.58
N LYS A 19 -18.65 0.32 4.65
CA LYS A 19 -17.70 0.95 5.55
C LYS A 19 -16.42 1.32 4.82
N ASP A 20 -15.88 0.40 4.03
CA ASP A 20 -14.63 0.64 3.30
C ASP A 20 -14.81 1.71 2.23
N CYS A 21 -15.92 1.67 1.50
CA CYS A 21 -16.23 2.68 0.51
C CYS A 21 -16.41 4.06 1.14
N LYS A 22 -17.08 4.12 2.28
CA LYS A 22 -17.28 5.36 3.00
C LYS A 22 -15.97 5.94 3.49
N SER A 23 -15.11 5.09 4.08
CA SER A 23 -13.79 5.50 4.55
C SER A 23 -12.95 6.08 3.42
N LEU A 24 -12.95 5.43 2.26
CA LEU A 24 -12.21 5.91 1.09
C LEU A 24 -12.73 7.28 0.63
N LYS A 25 -14.03 7.44 0.56
CA LYS A 25 -14.62 8.72 0.18
C LYS A 25 -14.25 9.83 1.14
N GLU A 26 -14.29 9.54 2.43
CA GLU A 26 -13.92 10.49 3.47
C GLU A 26 -12.44 10.89 3.37
N MET A 27 -11.56 9.93 3.11
CA MET A 27 -10.13 10.21 2.91
C MET A 27 -9.90 11.13 1.70
N ILE A 28 -10.58 10.86 0.60
CA ILE A 28 -10.45 11.67 -0.61
C ILE A 28 -10.92 13.09 -0.35
N LEU A 29 -12.06 13.25 0.30
CA LEU A 29 -12.61 14.57 0.61
C LEU A 29 -11.73 15.35 1.58
N ALA A 30 -11.13 14.66 2.54
CA ALA A 30 -10.25 15.29 3.53
C ALA A 30 -8.86 15.61 2.97
N ASN A 31 -8.46 14.96 1.91
CA ASN A 31 -7.13 15.11 1.31
C ASN A 31 -7.23 15.29 -0.21
N PRO A 32 -7.87 16.37 -0.68
CA PRO A 32 -8.17 16.52 -2.11
C PRO A 32 -6.94 16.64 -3.00
N ASP A 33 -5.80 17.07 -2.43
CA ASP A 33 -4.56 17.25 -3.18
C ASP A 33 -3.61 16.06 -3.08
N ALA A 34 -3.95 15.06 -2.27
CA ALA A 34 -3.09 13.89 -2.11
C ALA A 34 -3.22 12.96 -3.32
N PRO A 35 -2.10 12.46 -3.85
CA PRO A 35 -2.17 11.48 -4.92
C PRO A 35 -2.83 10.19 -4.43
N LEU A 36 -3.48 9.50 -5.36
CA LEU A 36 -4.13 8.22 -5.09
C LEU A 36 -3.34 7.11 -5.78
N LEU A 37 -2.95 6.09 -5.03
CA LEU A 37 -2.24 4.94 -5.58
C LEU A 37 -2.96 3.65 -5.22
N ILE A 38 -2.81 2.65 -6.06
CA ILE A 38 -3.38 1.33 -5.83
C ILE A 38 -2.22 0.33 -5.82
N PHE A 39 -2.05 -0.35 -4.70
CA PHE A 39 -1.05 -1.40 -4.56
C PHE A 39 -1.76 -2.74 -4.65
N VAL A 40 -1.34 -3.55 -5.61
CA VAL A 40 -1.98 -4.84 -5.89
C VAL A 40 -1.04 -5.97 -5.46
N GLY A 41 -1.54 -6.82 -4.59
CA GLY A 41 -0.80 -7.98 -4.14
C GLY A 41 -0.68 -9.04 -5.26
N ASP A 42 0.28 -9.92 -5.11
CA ASP A 42 0.57 -10.94 -6.13
C ASP A 42 -0.61 -11.86 -6.43
N GLU A 43 -1.45 -12.09 -5.46
CA GLU A 43 -2.59 -12.99 -5.58
C GLU A 43 -3.89 -12.29 -6.00
N ALA A 44 -3.84 -11.00 -6.23
CA ALA A 44 -5.04 -10.24 -6.56
C ALA A 44 -5.58 -10.58 -7.95
N ASN A 45 -4.72 -11.07 -8.84
CA ASN A 45 -5.13 -11.49 -10.17
C ASN A 45 -4.40 -12.79 -10.52
N SER A 46 -5.17 -13.86 -10.78
CA SER A 46 -4.63 -15.17 -11.12
C SER A 46 -4.04 -15.25 -12.54
N GLY A 47 -4.34 -14.26 -13.37
CA GLY A 47 -3.93 -14.26 -14.76
C GLY A 47 -4.88 -14.96 -15.71
N GLU A 48 -5.96 -15.57 -15.21
CA GLU A 48 -6.94 -16.25 -16.04
C GLU A 48 -7.86 -15.28 -16.77
N TYR A 49 -8.09 -14.13 -16.17
CA TYR A 49 -9.00 -13.12 -16.71
C TYR A 49 -8.25 -11.80 -16.85
N GLN A 50 -8.72 -11.00 -17.77
CA GLN A 50 -8.15 -9.68 -17.98
C GLN A 50 -8.32 -8.78 -16.74
N TYR A 51 -9.47 -8.90 -16.08
CA TYR A 51 -9.78 -8.18 -14.84
C TYR A 51 -10.44 -9.13 -13.86
N GLU A 52 -10.08 -9.00 -12.61
CA GLU A 52 -10.70 -9.75 -11.53
C GLU A 52 -11.18 -8.79 -10.46
N SER A 53 -12.31 -9.11 -9.84
CA SER A 53 -12.77 -8.35 -8.69
C SER A 53 -12.12 -8.90 -7.43
N CYS A 54 -11.77 -8.01 -6.51
CA CYS A 54 -11.24 -8.39 -5.22
C CYS A 54 -12.24 -8.03 -4.13
N ASP A 55 -12.47 -8.96 -3.23
CA ASP A 55 -13.37 -8.76 -2.10
C ASP A 55 -12.62 -8.33 -0.84
N SER A 56 -11.31 -8.26 -0.90
CA SER A 56 -10.49 -7.79 0.21
C SER A 56 -9.61 -6.63 -0.22
N GLY A 57 -9.56 -5.64 0.64
CA GLY A 57 -8.76 -4.47 0.40
C GLY A 57 -9.03 -3.43 1.45
N TYR A 58 -8.15 -2.48 1.56
CA TYR A 58 -8.35 -1.35 2.45
C TYR A 58 -7.61 -0.14 1.92
N ALA A 59 -8.02 1.04 2.39
CA ALA A 59 -7.38 2.30 2.03
C ALA A 59 -6.81 2.95 3.29
N ASP A 60 -5.68 3.62 3.15
CA ASP A 60 -5.06 4.33 4.25
C ASP A 60 -4.23 5.49 3.71
N ILE A 61 -3.92 6.43 4.59
CA ILE A 61 -2.99 7.51 4.30
C ILE A 61 -1.59 7.01 4.64
N LYS A 62 -0.70 7.04 3.67
CA LYS A 62 0.67 6.56 3.84
C LYS A 62 1.68 7.56 3.30
N GLU A 63 2.84 7.55 3.89
CA GLU A 63 4.01 8.22 3.35
C GLU A 63 4.69 7.25 2.38
N ILE A 64 4.87 7.67 1.13
CA ILE A 64 5.43 6.82 0.08
C ILE A 64 6.64 7.46 -0.55
N THR A 65 7.50 6.63 -1.11
CA THR A 65 8.66 7.09 -1.87
C THR A 65 8.89 6.15 -3.04
N LEU A 66 9.73 6.59 -3.97
CA LEU A 66 10.10 5.78 -5.12
C LEU A 66 11.38 5.01 -4.79
N TYR A 67 11.36 3.70 -4.91
CA TYR A 67 12.48 2.83 -4.65
C TYR A 67 12.60 1.80 -5.78
N GLU A 68 13.72 1.83 -6.49
CA GLU A 68 13.96 0.95 -7.63
C GLU A 68 12.80 0.99 -8.65
N ASP A 69 12.36 2.19 -8.98
CA ASP A 69 11.30 2.46 -9.96
C ASP A 69 9.90 2.01 -9.52
N GLN A 70 9.72 1.68 -8.24
CA GLN A 70 8.41 1.31 -7.70
C GLN A 70 8.07 2.19 -6.50
N TRP A 71 6.80 2.53 -6.39
CA TRP A 71 6.31 3.23 -5.21
C TRP A 71 6.19 2.24 -4.05
N ILE A 72 6.60 2.67 -2.88
CA ILE A 72 6.64 1.84 -1.68
C ILE A 72 6.29 2.73 -0.48
N ASP A 73 5.57 2.18 0.50
CA ASP A 73 5.29 2.93 1.70
C ASP A 73 6.50 2.94 2.65
N CYS A 74 6.47 3.83 3.63
CA CYS A 74 7.58 4.05 4.53
C CYS A 74 8.01 2.79 5.30
N ASP A 75 7.05 2.01 5.77
CA ASP A 75 7.34 0.80 6.55
C ASP A 75 8.01 -0.26 5.68
N ASP A 76 7.49 -0.48 4.49
CA ASP A 76 8.06 -1.43 3.55
C ASP A 76 9.41 -0.96 3.02
N TYR A 77 9.57 0.34 2.84
CA TYR A 77 10.84 0.94 2.42
C TYR A 77 11.94 0.65 3.45
N ARG A 78 11.65 0.86 4.72
CA ARG A 78 12.59 0.58 5.79
C ARG A 78 12.98 -0.89 5.81
N GLU A 79 12.00 -1.77 5.71
CA GLU A 79 12.22 -3.21 5.69
C GLU A 79 13.08 -3.63 4.50
N GLN A 80 12.79 -3.07 3.33
CA GLN A 80 13.57 -3.36 2.12
C GLN A 80 15.01 -2.86 2.22
N LEU A 81 15.22 -1.70 2.83
CA LEU A 81 16.56 -1.18 3.08
C LEU A 81 17.34 -2.11 4.00
N GLU A 82 16.73 -2.59 5.06
CA GLU A 82 17.36 -3.52 5.99
C GLU A 82 17.81 -4.78 5.26
N TYR A 83 16.97 -5.30 4.40
CA TYR A 83 17.27 -6.50 3.62
C TYR A 83 18.40 -6.25 2.62
N ASP A 84 18.31 -5.16 1.85
CA ASP A 84 19.26 -4.88 0.78
C ASP A 84 20.65 -4.49 1.31
N LEU A 85 20.73 -3.79 2.43
CA LEU A 85 21.98 -3.30 2.97
C LEU A 85 22.65 -4.30 3.91
N ALA A 86 21.93 -5.29 4.42
CA ALA A 86 22.50 -6.27 5.34
C ALA A 86 23.67 -7.05 4.74
N ASP A 87 23.63 -7.29 3.44
CA ASP A 87 24.66 -8.04 2.75
C ASP A 87 25.79 -7.17 2.18
N GLU A 88 25.71 -5.87 2.35
CA GLU A 88 26.75 -4.96 1.85
C GLU A 88 27.96 -4.98 2.78
N GLU A 89 29.16 -5.07 2.20
CA GLU A 89 30.42 -5.07 2.97
C GLU A 89 30.53 -3.89 3.90
N GLU A 90 30.08 -2.74 3.44
CA GLU A 90 30.11 -1.48 4.16
C GLU A 90 29.40 -1.56 5.50
N TYR A 91 28.34 -2.39 5.58
CA TYR A 91 27.52 -2.52 6.77
C TYR A 91 27.73 -3.81 7.54
N SER A 92 28.47 -4.76 6.99
CA SER A 92 28.63 -6.09 7.58
C SER A 92 29.38 -6.09 8.91
N SER A 93 30.20 -5.09 9.15
CA SER A 93 30.98 -4.99 10.39
C SER A 93 30.27 -4.21 11.49
N LEU A 94 29.08 -3.67 11.22
CA LEU A 94 28.33 -2.89 12.18
C LEU A 94 27.59 -3.79 13.17
N SER A 95 27.46 -3.31 14.40
CA SER A 95 26.58 -3.95 15.37
C SER A 95 25.11 -3.73 14.95
N ASP A 96 24.19 -4.47 15.54
CA ASP A 96 22.77 -4.31 15.25
C ASP A 96 22.31 -2.88 15.53
N GLU A 97 22.76 -2.29 16.61
CA GLU A 97 22.42 -0.91 16.97
C GLU A 97 22.94 0.09 15.94
N GLU A 98 24.19 -0.09 15.51
CA GLU A 98 24.80 0.79 14.51
C GLU A 98 24.11 0.65 13.15
N PHE A 99 23.75 -0.55 12.78
CA PHE A 99 23.02 -0.82 11.55
C PHE A 99 21.65 -0.14 11.57
N GLU A 100 20.90 -0.32 12.65
CA GLU A 100 19.58 0.33 12.81
C GLU A 100 19.70 1.85 12.73
N LYS A 101 20.73 2.41 13.31
CA LYS A 101 20.97 3.84 13.27
C LYS A 101 21.23 4.32 11.84
N LYS A 102 21.98 3.53 11.06
CA LYS A 102 22.23 3.86 9.65
C LYS A 102 20.96 3.82 8.84
N ILE A 103 20.12 2.83 9.07
CA ILE A 103 18.80 2.73 8.41
C ILE A 103 17.96 3.96 8.76
N ASP A 104 17.92 4.34 10.05
CA ASP A 104 17.18 5.54 10.48
C ASP A 104 17.67 6.79 9.77
N GLU A 105 18.97 6.97 9.61
CA GLU A 105 19.55 8.11 8.93
C GLU A 105 19.12 8.16 7.45
N ILE A 106 19.14 7.02 6.78
CA ILE A 106 18.72 6.94 5.37
C ILE A 106 17.24 7.28 5.24
N VAL A 107 16.40 6.75 6.11
CA VAL A 107 14.96 7.02 6.09
C VAL A 107 14.69 8.50 6.34
N GLU A 108 15.40 9.11 7.29
CA GLU A 108 15.25 10.54 7.59
C GLU A 108 15.64 11.43 6.43
N GLU A 109 16.62 11.04 5.63
CA GLU A 109 17.07 11.79 4.47
C GLU A 109 16.22 11.56 3.22
N THR A 110 15.35 10.58 3.26
CA THR A 110 14.50 10.23 2.12
C THR A 110 13.30 11.17 2.04
N ALA A 111 13.00 11.64 0.84
CA ALA A 111 11.82 12.46 0.60
C ALA A 111 10.59 11.55 0.43
N PHE A 112 9.57 11.77 1.22
CA PHE A 112 8.31 11.04 1.14
C PHE A 112 7.19 11.94 0.68
N ILE A 113 6.21 11.34 0.02
CA ILE A 113 4.98 12.00 -0.40
C ILE A 113 3.83 11.35 0.36
N ARG A 114 2.97 12.18 0.93
CA ARG A 114 1.77 11.69 1.59
C ARG A 114 0.72 11.35 0.53
N ALA A 115 0.20 10.14 0.58
CA ALA A 115 -0.72 9.64 -0.43
C ALA A 115 -1.85 8.83 0.19
N ILE A 116 -2.95 8.74 -0.54
CA ILE A 116 -4.02 7.78 -0.25
C ILE A 116 -3.64 6.51 -0.99
N VAL A 117 -3.47 5.42 -0.26
CA VAL A 117 -3.07 4.13 -0.86
C VAL A 117 -4.19 3.12 -0.65
N ILE A 118 -4.58 2.49 -1.72
CA ILE A 118 -5.56 1.40 -1.70
C ILE A 118 -4.77 0.10 -1.86
N TYR A 119 -4.90 -0.78 -0.89
CA TYR A 119 -4.27 -2.10 -0.93
C TYR A 119 -5.28 -3.13 -1.36
N VAL A 120 -4.96 -3.92 -2.36
CA VAL A 120 -5.84 -4.90 -2.98
C VAL A 120 -5.16 -6.26 -3.01
N GLY A 121 -5.87 -7.28 -2.63
CA GLY A 121 -5.35 -8.65 -2.63
C GLY A 121 -5.13 -9.23 -1.26
#